data_ff52dcf10ae2a6f897b9178e2cdada29
#
_entry.id   ff52dcf10ae2a6f897b9178e2cdada29
#
_cell.length_a   1.000
_cell.length_b   1.000
_cell.length_c   1.000
_cell.angle_alpha   90.00
_cell.angle_beta   90.00
_cell.angle_gamma   90.00
#
_symmetry.space_group_name_H-M   'P 1'
#
loop_
_entity.id
_entity.type
_entity.pdbx_description
1 polymer ?
#
loop_
_entity_poly.entity_id
_entity_poly.type
_entity_poly.pdbx_seq_one_letter_code
_entity_poly.pdbx_strand_id
1 'polypeptide(L)'
;MRNNQTVVVATMIAATALMSGCRIESDKHGDNDNVKIATPFGGMTVKTNDAAVVDGLGLPVYPGADLVKKDKNNGAADVNMSFGSFQLRVKAASYRTTDSPDQVTAFYRKSLGRYGDVIQCQHDKPVGTPSRTAEWLTCDNEKGNHVYVNDDESGKLELKAGSKQHQHIVAIDPEGNGTKFGLVALDLPGHFGDKDDKQSQ
;
A
#
# COMPACT_ATOMS: atom_id res chain seq x y z
N MET A 1 54.98 12.85 26.07
CA MET A 1 54.46 12.93 24.68
C MET A 1 53.83 11.64 24.11
N ARG A 2 53.55 10.64 24.95
CA ARG A 2 52.97 9.32 24.48
C ARG A 2 51.45 9.17 24.65
N ASN A 3 50.82 10.09 25.40
CA ASN A 3 49.36 9.94 25.66
C ASN A 3 48.43 10.54 24.59
N ASN A 4 48.92 11.48 23.76
CA ASN A 4 48.04 12.11 22.75
C ASN A 4 47.81 11.27 21.51
N GLN A 5 48.72 10.35 21.18
CA GLN A 5 48.53 9.46 20.01
C GLN A 5 47.53 8.37 20.29
N THR A 6 47.47 7.87 21.52
CA THR A 6 46.53 6.80 21.91
C THR A 6 45.07 7.29 21.92
N VAL A 7 44.85 8.55 22.31
CA VAL A 7 43.52 9.16 22.34
C VAL A 7 43.01 9.43 20.92
N VAL A 8 43.88 9.89 20.00
CA VAL A 8 43.48 10.14 18.59
C VAL A 8 43.12 8.87 17.85
N VAL A 9 43.84 7.75 18.08
CA VAL A 9 43.53 6.45 17.46
C VAL A 9 42.23 5.86 17.99
N ALA A 10 41.96 6.01 19.30
CA ALA A 10 40.71 5.55 19.89
C ALA A 10 39.47 6.32 19.37
N THR A 11 39.64 7.64 19.15
CA THR A 11 38.56 8.48 18.62
C THR A 11 38.25 8.19 17.15
N MET A 12 39.28 7.89 16.34
CA MET A 12 39.07 7.50 14.93
C MET A 12 38.38 6.12 14.78
N ILE A 13 38.67 5.15 15.63
CA ILE A 13 38.03 3.83 15.60
C ILE A 13 36.55 3.93 16.00
N ALA A 14 36.21 4.81 16.95
CA ALA A 14 34.80 5.03 17.34
C ALA A 14 33.99 5.74 16.24
N ALA A 15 34.61 6.63 15.46
CA ALA A 15 33.93 7.32 14.35
C ALA A 15 33.64 6.42 13.13
N THR A 16 34.47 5.42 12.87
CA THR A 16 34.26 4.46 11.77
C THR A 16 33.19 3.41 12.07
N ALA A 17 32.92 3.12 13.35
CA ALA A 17 31.85 2.19 13.75
C ALA A 17 30.42 2.75 13.54
N LEU A 18 30.28 4.06 13.39
CA LEU A 18 28.97 4.72 13.18
C LEU A 18 28.52 4.77 11.72
N MET A 19 29.36 4.43 10.75
CA MET A 19 29.05 4.46 9.32
C MET A 19 28.58 3.12 8.73
N SER A 20 28.54 2.02 9.49
CA SER A 20 28.21 0.68 8.99
C SER A 20 26.77 0.25 9.26
N GLY A 21 25.82 1.19 9.32
CA GLY A 21 24.46 0.94 9.78
C GLY A 21 23.41 0.64 8.71
N CYS A 22 23.71 0.74 7.42
CA CYS A 22 22.73 0.43 6.37
C CYS A 22 23.03 -0.95 5.76
N ARG A 23 22.09 -1.88 5.91
CA ARG A 23 22.17 -3.21 5.28
C ARG A 23 21.08 -3.31 4.22
N ILE A 24 21.51 -3.58 2.99
CA ILE A 24 20.62 -3.87 1.86
C ILE A 24 20.79 -5.34 1.52
N GLU A 25 19.73 -6.11 1.64
CA GLU A 25 19.66 -7.50 1.20
C GLU A 25 18.70 -7.57 0.01
N SER A 26 19.14 -8.19 -1.07
CA SER A 26 18.32 -8.47 -2.24
C SER A 26 18.42 -9.95 -2.54
N ASP A 27 17.34 -10.69 -2.32
CA ASP A 27 17.24 -12.11 -2.64
C ASP A 27 16.37 -12.28 -3.87
N LYS A 28 16.98 -12.85 -4.92
CA LYS A 28 16.30 -13.25 -6.14
C LYS A 28 16.14 -14.76 -6.15
N HIS A 29 14.92 -15.25 -6.02
CA HIS A 29 14.58 -16.66 -6.14
C HIS A 29 13.56 -16.85 -7.27
N GLY A 30 14.03 -17.14 -8.47
CA GLY A 30 13.16 -17.31 -9.64
C GLY A 30 12.34 -16.04 -9.94
N ASP A 31 11.02 -16.17 -9.90
CA ASP A 31 10.09 -15.08 -10.17
C ASP A 31 9.79 -14.17 -8.93
N ASN A 32 10.49 -14.38 -7.82
CA ASN A 32 10.27 -13.64 -6.58
C ASN A 32 11.46 -12.76 -6.25
N ASP A 33 11.28 -11.46 -6.29
CA ASP A 33 12.26 -10.49 -5.83
C ASP A 33 11.87 -10.00 -4.42
N ASN A 34 12.78 -10.19 -3.46
CA ASN A 34 12.63 -9.65 -2.11
C ASN A 34 13.75 -8.65 -1.88
N VAL A 35 13.37 -7.42 -1.57
CA VAL A 35 14.32 -6.36 -1.19
C VAL A 35 14.08 -5.98 0.26
N LYS A 36 15.14 -6.04 1.06
CA LYS A 36 15.11 -5.61 2.45
C LYS A 36 16.18 -4.55 2.68
N ILE A 37 15.75 -3.40 3.16
CA ILE A 37 16.62 -2.29 3.56
C ILE A 37 16.48 -2.14 5.07
N ALA A 38 17.57 -2.27 5.80
CA ALA A 38 17.61 -2.05 7.23
C ALA A 38 18.53 -0.87 7.57
N THR A 39 18.04 0.02 8.42
CA THR A 39 18.80 1.16 8.95
C THR A 39 18.69 1.15 10.47
N PRO A 40 19.57 1.87 11.21
CA PRO A 40 19.47 1.97 12.67
C PRO A 40 18.15 2.58 13.17
N PHE A 41 17.40 3.28 12.31
CA PHE A 41 16.17 4.00 12.67
C PHE A 41 14.90 3.34 12.13
N GLY A 42 15.02 2.29 11.31
CA GLY A 42 13.89 1.61 10.71
C GLY A 42 14.26 0.80 9.49
N GLY A 43 13.27 0.27 8.79
CA GLY A 43 13.50 -0.56 7.61
C GLY A 43 12.33 -0.55 6.63
N MET A 44 12.64 -1.06 5.43
CA MET A 44 11.68 -1.30 4.37
C MET A 44 11.86 -2.70 3.84
N THR A 45 10.77 -3.40 3.62
CA THR A 45 10.75 -4.71 2.94
C THR A 45 9.76 -4.66 1.80
N VAL A 46 10.21 -5.06 0.63
CA VAL A 46 9.36 -5.24 -0.55
C VAL A 46 9.40 -6.70 -0.94
N LYS A 47 8.25 -7.33 -1.07
CA LYS A 47 8.09 -8.72 -1.53
C LYS A 47 7.20 -8.74 -2.75
N THR A 48 7.57 -9.54 -3.74
CA THR A 48 6.85 -9.67 -5.01
C THR A 48 6.40 -11.11 -5.30
N ASN A 49 6.17 -11.91 -4.26
CA ASN A 49 5.56 -13.23 -4.40
C ASN A 49 4.06 -13.07 -4.64
N ASP A 50 3.61 -13.22 -5.88
CA ASP A 50 2.23 -13.00 -6.29
C ASP A 50 1.23 -13.78 -5.42
N ALA A 51 1.43 -15.06 -5.18
CA ALA A 51 0.52 -15.89 -4.41
C ALA A 51 0.40 -15.43 -2.95
N ALA A 52 1.53 -15.17 -2.28
CA ALA A 52 1.54 -14.73 -0.89
C ALA A 52 0.98 -13.32 -0.71
N VAL A 53 1.15 -12.44 -1.71
CA VAL A 53 0.55 -11.10 -1.67
C VAL A 53 -0.95 -11.19 -1.85
N VAL A 54 -1.43 -11.98 -2.82
CA VAL A 54 -2.86 -12.17 -3.12
C VAL A 54 -3.59 -12.74 -1.90
N ASP A 55 -3.05 -13.78 -1.27
CA ASP A 55 -3.62 -14.36 -0.04
C ASP A 55 -3.73 -13.32 1.09
N GLY A 56 -2.76 -12.42 1.16
CA GLY A 56 -2.73 -11.39 2.18
C GLY A 56 -3.53 -10.12 1.89
N LEU A 57 -4.15 -9.98 0.71
CA LEU A 57 -5.03 -8.85 0.38
C LEU A 57 -6.35 -8.89 1.13
N GLY A 58 -6.75 -10.08 1.60
CA GLY A 58 -8.03 -10.22 2.26
C GLY A 58 -9.25 -10.07 1.33
N LEU A 59 -9.09 -9.90 0.05
CA LEU A 59 -10.15 -9.83 -0.96
C LEU A 59 -10.06 -11.04 -1.91
N PRO A 60 -11.19 -11.62 -2.32
CA PRO A 60 -11.17 -12.70 -3.30
C PRO A 60 -10.74 -12.18 -4.67
N VAL A 61 -10.03 -12.99 -5.43
CA VAL A 61 -9.79 -12.73 -6.84
C VAL A 61 -11.09 -12.84 -7.61
N TYR A 62 -11.34 -11.93 -8.54
CA TYR A 62 -12.52 -11.99 -9.42
C TYR A 62 -12.47 -13.24 -10.29
N PRO A 63 -13.55 -14.02 -10.40
CA PRO A 63 -13.56 -15.25 -11.18
C PRO A 63 -13.16 -15.01 -12.65
N GLY A 64 -12.20 -15.78 -13.14
CA GLY A 64 -11.74 -15.66 -14.52
C GLY A 64 -10.85 -14.44 -14.81
N ALA A 65 -10.42 -13.70 -13.80
CA ALA A 65 -9.48 -12.61 -14.00
C ALA A 65 -8.04 -13.10 -14.02
N ASP A 66 -7.25 -12.51 -14.91
CA ASP A 66 -5.82 -12.74 -15.05
C ASP A 66 -5.02 -11.66 -14.29
N LEU A 67 -3.96 -12.09 -13.58
CA LEU A 67 -3.04 -11.17 -12.93
C LEU A 67 -2.24 -10.41 -13.98
N VAL A 68 -2.27 -9.07 -13.93
CA VAL A 68 -1.50 -8.21 -14.83
C VAL A 68 -0.06 -8.12 -14.33
N LYS A 69 0.88 -8.72 -15.05
CA LYS A 69 2.30 -8.62 -14.76
C LYS A 69 2.90 -7.41 -15.47
N LYS A 70 3.52 -6.49 -14.73
CA LYS A 70 4.14 -5.28 -15.28
C LYS A 70 5.49 -5.61 -15.95
N ASP A 71 6.21 -6.58 -15.39
CA ASP A 71 7.43 -7.18 -15.91
C ASP A 71 7.26 -8.71 -15.95
N LYS A 72 8.24 -9.44 -16.46
CA LYS A 72 8.12 -10.91 -16.63
C LYS A 72 7.70 -11.66 -15.36
N ASN A 73 7.78 -11.04 -14.17
CA ASN A 73 7.70 -11.75 -12.91
C ASN A 73 6.77 -11.15 -11.85
N ASN A 74 6.27 -9.92 -11.97
CA ASN A 74 5.62 -9.22 -10.85
C ASN A 74 4.28 -8.62 -11.21
N GLY A 75 3.19 -9.22 -10.73
CA GLY A 75 1.82 -8.69 -10.81
C GLY A 75 1.27 -8.20 -9.48
N ALA A 76 1.98 -8.50 -8.37
CA ALA A 76 1.59 -8.12 -7.02
C ALA A 76 2.80 -7.65 -6.18
N ALA A 77 2.57 -6.82 -5.18
CA ALA A 77 3.59 -6.29 -4.29
C ALA A 77 3.10 -6.20 -2.84
N ASP A 78 3.96 -6.56 -1.88
CA ASP A 78 3.79 -6.32 -0.43
C ASP A 78 4.94 -5.41 0.01
N VAL A 79 4.60 -4.17 0.35
CA VAL A 79 5.54 -3.16 0.84
C VAL A 79 5.28 -2.95 2.33
N ASN A 80 6.32 -3.13 3.15
CA ASN A 80 6.28 -2.89 4.58
C ASN A 80 7.38 -1.91 4.94
N MET A 81 7.01 -0.79 5.57
CA MET A 81 7.93 0.24 6.04
C MET A 81 7.74 0.46 7.53
N SER A 82 8.84 0.56 8.28
CA SER A 82 8.82 0.84 9.71
C SER A 82 9.94 1.81 10.10
N PHE A 83 9.58 2.89 10.82
CA PHE A 83 10.50 3.89 11.33
C PHE A 83 10.05 4.32 12.73
N GLY A 84 10.73 3.85 13.76
CA GLY A 84 10.28 4.06 15.14
C GLY A 84 8.88 3.48 15.38
N SER A 85 7.93 4.32 15.77
CA SER A 85 6.52 3.92 15.95
C SER A 85 5.69 3.97 14.65
N PHE A 86 6.26 4.47 13.56
CA PHE A 86 5.60 4.53 12.26
C PHE A 86 5.65 3.17 11.58
N GLN A 87 4.50 2.63 11.20
CA GLN A 87 4.38 1.41 10.41
C GLN A 87 3.38 1.64 9.27
N LEU A 88 3.84 1.40 8.04
CA LEU A 88 3.02 1.42 6.84
C LEU A 88 3.11 0.06 6.16
N ARG A 89 1.98 -0.55 5.85
CA ARG A 89 1.93 -1.74 5.02
C ARG A 89 0.98 -1.53 3.85
N VAL A 90 1.45 -1.84 2.66
CA VAL A 90 0.65 -1.80 1.43
C VAL A 90 0.80 -3.13 0.72
N LYS A 91 -0.31 -3.80 0.47
CA LYS A 91 -0.38 -4.95 -0.44
C LYS A 91 -1.22 -4.56 -1.63
N ALA A 92 -0.73 -4.83 -2.83
CA ALA A 92 -1.43 -4.50 -4.06
C ALA A 92 -1.27 -5.59 -5.11
N ALA A 93 -2.32 -5.82 -5.89
CA ALA A 93 -2.29 -6.68 -7.07
C ALA A 93 -3.21 -6.12 -8.15
N SER A 94 -2.80 -6.22 -9.41
CA SER A 94 -3.58 -5.75 -10.56
C SER A 94 -4.07 -6.90 -11.41
N TYR A 95 -5.31 -6.83 -11.85
CA TYR A 95 -5.98 -7.87 -12.63
C TYR A 95 -6.65 -7.29 -13.86
N ARG A 96 -6.94 -8.17 -14.80
CA ARG A 96 -7.74 -7.89 -16.01
C ARG A 96 -8.77 -8.99 -16.21
N THR A 97 -9.96 -8.60 -16.69
CA THR A 97 -11.04 -9.50 -17.11
C THR A 97 -11.72 -8.96 -18.36
N THR A 98 -12.40 -9.83 -19.11
CA THR A 98 -13.27 -9.44 -20.21
C THR A 98 -14.63 -8.94 -19.76
N ASP A 99 -14.97 -9.10 -18.48
CA ASP A 99 -16.24 -8.66 -17.91
C ASP A 99 -16.31 -7.14 -17.79
N SER A 100 -17.51 -6.59 -17.78
CA SER A 100 -17.75 -5.15 -17.73
C SER A 100 -17.38 -4.57 -16.35
N PRO A 101 -17.06 -3.26 -16.29
CA PRO A 101 -16.82 -2.56 -15.03
C PRO A 101 -17.96 -2.68 -14.02
N ASP A 102 -19.21 -2.73 -14.49
CA ASP A 102 -20.39 -2.89 -13.62
C ASP A 102 -20.41 -4.26 -12.92
N GLN A 103 -20.06 -5.33 -13.63
CA GLN A 103 -19.99 -6.67 -13.07
C GLN A 103 -18.88 -6.77 -12.01
N VAL A 104 -17.71 -6.23 -12.30
CA VAL A 104 -16.58 -6.16 -11.37
C VAL A 104 -16.95 -5.32 -10.13
N THR A 105 -17.60 -4.17 -10.35
CA THR A 105 -18.08 -3.29 -9.28
C THR A 105 -19.07 -4.01 -8.37
N ALA A 106 -20.06 -4.69 -8.93
CA ALA A 106 -21.06 -5.43 -8.16
C ALA A 106 -20.44 -6.54 -7.30
N PHE A 107 -19.49 -7.29 -7.87
CA PHE A 107 -18.75 -8.33 -7.15
C PHE A 107 -17.96 -7.78 -5.97
N TYR A 108 -17.17 -6.72 -6.19
CA TYR A 108 -16.33 -6.17 -5.13
C TYR A 108 -17.10 -5.35 -4.12
N ARG A 109 -18.20 -4.70 -4.48
CA ARG A 109 -19.10 -4.08 -3.51
C ARG A 109 -19.60 -5.11 -2.48
N LYS A 110 -19.99 -6.30 -2.93
CA LYS A 110 -20.40 -7.40 -2.05
C LYS A 110 -19.22 -7.93 -1.21
N SER A 111 -18.05 -8.11 -1.83
CA SER A 111 -16.86 -8.65 -1.17
C SER A 111 -16.30 -7.69 -0.10
N LEU A 112 -16.33 -6.39 -0.35
CA LEU A 112 -15.91 -5.35 0.57
C LEU A 112 -16.87 -5.16 1.75
N GLY A 113 -18.16 -5.50 1.58
CA GLY A 113 -19.17 -5.36 2.63
C GLY A 113 -18.85 -6.09 3.95
N ARG A 114 -17.96 -7.06 3.94
CA ARG A 114 -17.47 -7.71 5.16
C ARG A 114 -16.55 -6.84 6.02
N TYR A 115 -16.02 -5.75 5.47
CA TYR A 115 -15.19 -4.78 6.17
C TYR A 115 -15.97 -3.54 6.62
N GLY A 116 -17.31 -3.56 6.49
CA GLY A 116 -18.21 -2.48 6.87
C GLY A 116 -18.85 -1.79 5.68
N ASP A 117 -19.19 -0.50 5.85
CA ASP A 117 -19.76 0.31 4.79
C ASP A 117 -18.81 0.41 3.60
N VAL A 118 -19.37 0.33 2.39
CA VAL A 118 -18.62 0.48 1.14
C VAL A 118 -18.97 1.81 0.52
N ILE A 119 -17.99 2.72 0.45
CA ILE A 119 -18.11 3.98 -0.27
C ILE A 119 -17.62 3.80 -1.71
N GLN A 120 -18.27 4.48 -2.62
CA GLN A 120 -17.90 4.54 -4.02
C GLN A 120 -17.40 5.94 -4.34
N CYS A 121 -16.22 6.04 -4.91
CA CYS A 121 -15.54 7.29 -5.20
C CYS A 121 -15.24 7.40 -6.69
N GLN A 122 -15.42 8.59 -7.24
CA GLN A 122 -14.99 8.95 -8.59
C GLN A 122 -14.37 10.33 -8.54
N HIS A 123 -13.14 10.49 -9.01
CA HIS A 123 -12.38 11.75 -8.92
C HIS A 123 -12.36 12.31 -7.49
N ASP A 124 -12.03 11.48 -6.52
CA ASP A 124 -11.99 11.81 -5.08
C ASP A 124 -13.32 12.33 -4.49
N LYS A 125 -14.43 12.10 -5.19
CA LYS A 125 -15.78 12.49 -4.73
C LYS A 125 -16.66 11.27 -4.55
N PRO A 126 -17.51 11.26 -3.50
CA PRO A 126 -18.45 10.17 -3.30
C PRO A 126 -19.52 10.14 -4.40
N VAL A 127 -19.81 8.94 -4.91
CA VAL A 127 -20.89 8.67 -5.83
C VAL A 127 -21.95 7.82 -5.12
N GLY A 128 -23.11 8.37 -4.89
CA GLY A 128 -24.18 7.68 -4.17
C GLY A 128 -24.04 7.75 -2.65
N THR A 129 -24.61 6.75 -1.96
CA THR A 129 -24.62 6.65 -0.50
C THR A 129 -24.05 5.30 -0.06
N PRO A 130 -23.30 5.24 1.07
CA PRO A 130 -22.89 6.34 1.94
C PRO A 130 -21.74 7.18 1.35
N SER A 131 -21.59 8.42 1.78
CA SER A 131 -20.45 9.28 1.39
C SER A 131 -19.22 9.11 2.29
N ARG A 132 -19.37 8.39 3.38
CA ARG A 132 -18.31 7.99 4.32
C ARG A 132 -18.68 6.69 5.02
N THR A 133 -17.71 5.93 5.47
CA THR A 133 -17.96 4.74 6.31
C THR A 133 -18.28 5.14 7.75
N ALA A 134 -18.84 4.21 8.53
CA ALA A 134 -19.02 4.40 9.97
C ALA A 134 -17.69 4.70 10.69
N GLU A 135 -16.57 4.15 10.18
CA GLU A 135 -15.21 4.37 10.67
C GLU A 135 -14.50 5.59 10.05
N TRP A 136 -15.28 6.58 9.56
CA TRP A 136 -14.81 7.86 9.02
C TRP A 136 -13.91 7.80 7.77
N LEU A 137 -13.89 6.70 7.04
CA LEU A 137 -13.23 6.64 5.74
C LEU A 137 -14.08 7.40 4.71
N THR A 138 -13.45 8.32 3.97
CA THR A 138 -14.06 9.17 2.94
C THR A 138 -13.40 8.97 1.59
N CYS A 139 -13.94 9.56 0.55
CA CYS A 139 -13.32 9.61 -0.77
C CYS A 139 -12.16 10.60 -0.82
N ASP A 140 -12.24 11.68 -0.03
CA ASP A 140 -11.20 12.70 -0.01
C ASP A 140 -9.93 12.06 0.57
N ASN A 141 -8.89 12.01 -0.24
CA ASN A 141 -7.56 11.71 0.25
C ASN A 141 -7.04 13.01 0.86
N GLU A 142 -6.94 13.09 2.19
CA GLU A 142 -6.33 14.24 2.86
C GLU A 142 -4.97 14.54 2.20
N LYS A 143 -4.71 15.81 1.91
CA LYS A 143 -3.54 16.28 1.18
C LYS A 143 -2.26 15.63 1.72
N GLY A 144 -1.69 14.71 0.95
CA GLY A 144 -0.43 14.03 1.28
C GLY A 144 -0.44 12.50 1.25
N ASN A 145 -1.58 11.83 1.24
CA ASN A 145 -1.67 10.36 1.28
C ASN A 145 -2.28 9.77 0.00
N HIS A 146 -1.77 10.16 -1.16
CA HIS A 146 -2.19 9.56 -2.41
C HIS A 146 -1.45 8.25 -2.66
N VAL A 147 -2.13 7.13 -2.58
CA VAL A 147 -1.68 5.88 -3.16
C VAL A 147 -2.26 5.81 -4.58
N TYR A 148 -1.52 6.33 -5.55
CA TYR A 148 -1.89 6.21 -6.96
C TYR A 148 -1.66 4.77 -7.42
N VAL A 149 -2.71 4.11 -7.84
CA VAL A 149 -2.61 2.76 -8.42
C VAL A 149 -2.31 2.84 -9.94
N ASN A 150 -2.55 3.98 -10.57
CA ASN A 150 -2.23 4.27 -11.99
C ASN A 150 -2.23 5.78 -12.28
N ASP A 151 -1.49 6.19 -13.33
CA ASP A 151 -1.26 7.59 -13.73
C ASP A 151 -2.37 8.25 -14.56
N ASP A 152 -3.45 7.53 -14.93
CA ASP A 152 -4.53 8.07 -15.76
C ASP A 152 -5.81 8.24 -14.96
N GLU A 153 -6.25 9.49 -14.75
CA GLU A 153 -7.37 9.85 -13.88
C GLU A 153 -8.75 9.78 -14.57
N SER A 154 -8.81 9.53 -15.86
CA SER A 154 -10.06 9.57 -16.60
C SER A 154 -10.88 8.30 -16.43
N GLY A 155 -11.93 8.37 -15.62
CA GLY A 155 -12.96 7.34 -15.54
C GLY A 155 -12.83 6.31 -14.40
N LYS A 156 -11.81 6.42 -13.56
CA LYS A 156 -11.57 5.46 -12.47
C LYS A 156 -12.66 5.53 -11.40
N LEU A 157 -13.19 4.37 -11.12
CA LEU A 157 -14.09 4.14 -10.01
C LEU A 157 -13.32 3.46 -8.89
N GLU A 158 -13.41 3.96 -7.68
CA GLU A 158 -12.85 3.32 -6.51
C GLU A 158 -13.94 2.88 -5.54
N LEU A 159 -13.84 1.66 -5.04
CA LEU A 159 -14.60 1.17 -3.91
C LEU A 159 -13.67 1.11 -2.70
N LYS A 160 -14.07 1.72 -1.59
CA LYS A 160 -13.30 1.71 -0.35
C LYS A 160 -14.15 1.19 0.80
N ALA A 161 -13.57 0.38 1.67
CA ALA A 161 -14.19 -0.10 2.91
C ALA A 161 -13.15 -0.20 4.03
N GLY A 162 -13.61 -0.16 5.28
CA GLY A 162 -12.78 -0.20 6.47
C GLY A 162 -12.68 1.16 7.17
N SER A 163 -11.59 1.38 7.90
CA SER A 163 -11.31 2.60 8.66
C SER A 163 -10.24 3.45 7.99
N LYS A 164 -9.99 4.66 8.52
CA LYS A 164 -8.86 5.50 8.06
C LYS A 164 -7.51 4.78 8.12
N GLN A 165 -7.30 3.92 9.11
CA GLN A 165 -6.03 3.19 9.32
C GLN A 165 -5.96 1.86 8.59
N HIS A 166 -7.09 1.19 8.37
CA HIS A 166 -7.16 -0.13 7.75
C HIS A 166 -8.15 -0.09 6.58
N GLN A 167 -7.62 0.01 5.39
CA GLN A 167 -8.42 0.20 4.18
C GLN A 167 -8.30 -0.98 3.22
N HIS A 168 -9.43 -1.37 2.65
CA HIS A 168 -9.49 -2.21 1.47
C HIS A 168 -10.04 -1.37 0.32
N ILE A 169 -9.26 -1.29 -0.75
CA ILE A 169 -9.58 -0.45 -1.91
C ILE A 169 -9.59 -1.31 -3.16
N VAL A 170 -10.58 -1.09 -4.01
CA VAL A 170 -10.66 -1.67 -5.35
C VAL A 170 -10.78 -0.54 -6.34
N ALA A 171 -9.74 -0.34 -7.15
CA ALA A 171 -9.72 0.61 -8.24
C ALA A 171 -10.17 -0.11 -9.53
N ILE A 172 -11.17 0.42 -10.22
CA ILE A 172 -11.79 -0.19 -11.40
C ILE A 172 -11.64 0.77 -12.58
N ASP A 173 -11.07 0.28 -13.66
CA ASP A 173 -10.72 1.04 -14.84
C ASP A 173 -11.25 0.32 -16.10
N PRO A 174 -12.15 0.93 -16.89
CA PRO A 174 -12.54 0.38 -18.17
C PRO A 174 -11.32 0.26 -19.10
N GLU A 175 -11.07 -0.92 -19.68
CA GLU A 175 -9.94 -1.13 -20.58
C GLU A 175 -10.40 -1.88 -21.83
N GLY A 176 -10.51 -1.18 -22.96
CA GLY A 176 -10.98 -1.77 -24.21
C GLY A 176 -12.40 -2.34 -24.07
N ASN A 177 -12.55 -3.65 -24.31
CA ASN A 177 -13.84 -4.36 -24.18
C ASN A 177 -14.02 -5.03 -22.80
N GLY A 178 -13.13 -4.78 -21.84
CA GLY A 178 -13.14 -5.41 -20.53
C GLY A 178 -12.82 -4.43 -19.42
N THR A 179 -12.27 -4.95 -18.34
CA THR A 179 -11.96 -4.17 -17.13
C THR A 179 -10.59 -4.54 -16.60
N LYS A 180 -9.77 -3.52 -16.35
CA LYS A 180 -8.59 -3.61 -15.51
C LYS A 180 -8.95 -3.15 -14.10
N PHE A 181 -8.49 -3.84 -13.07
CA PHE A 181 -8.76 -3.44 -11.71
C PHE A 181 -7.58 -3.76 -10.79
N GLY A 182 -7.44 -2.95 -9.74
CA GLY A 182 -6.42 -3.11 -8.72
C GLY A 182 -7.07 -3.41 -7.37
N LEU A 183 -6.50 -4.36 -6.63
CA LEU A 183 -6.86 -4.67 -5.25
C LEU A 183 -5.77 -4.13 -4.35
N VAL A 184 -6.13 -3.39 -3.30
CA VAL A 184 -5.19 -2.82 -2.33
C VAL A 184 -5.69 -3.09 -0.91
N ALA A 185 -4.80 -3.58 -0.06
CA ALA A 185 -4.95 -3.57 1.39
C ALA A 185 -3.90 -2.62 1.97
N LEU A 186 -4.35 -1.63 2.74
CA LEU A 186 -3.54 -0.54 3.26
C LEU A 186 -3.68 -0.48 4.78
N ASP A 187 -2.55 -0.60 5.48
CA ASP A 187 -2.46 -0.35 6.92
C ASP A 187 -1.61 0.91 7.15
N LEU A 188 -2.24 1.95 7.67
CA LEU A 188 -1.63 3.24 8.00
C LEU A 188 -1.34 3.32 9.51
N PRO A 189 -0.28 4.03 9.93
CA PRO A 189 -0.02 4.26 11.35
C PRO A 189 -1.11 5.11 11.99
N GLY A 190 -1.46 4.81 13.25
CA GLY A 190 -2.57 5.42 13.97
C GLY A 190 -2.46 6.92 14.28
N HIS A 191 -1.39 7.59 13.87
CA HIS A 191 -1.17 9.03 14.08
C HIS A 191 -1.35 9.89 12.83
N PHE A 192 -1.82 9.32 11.72
CA PHE A 192 -2.19 10.08 10.54
C PHE A 192 -3.64 10.58 10.68
N GLY A 193 -3.83 11.84 11.03
CA GLY A 193 -5.13 12.51 11.06
C GLY A 193 -5.59 13.07 12.41
N ASP A 194 -4.90 12.80 13.53
CA ASP A 194 -5.35 13.26 14.87
C ASP A 194 -5.02 14.72 15.20
N LYS A 195 -4.52 15.51 14.25
CA LYS A 195 -4.09 16.90 14.54
C LYS A 195 -5.16 17.96 14.41
N ASP A 196 -6.30 17.67 13.82
CA ASP A 196 -7.29 18.72 13.49
C ASP A 196 -8.57 18.75 14.35
N ASP A 197 -8.80 17.77 15.25
CA ASP A 197 -10.02 17.73 16.06
C ASP A 197 -9.95 18.49 17.41
N LYS A 198 -8.87 19.22 17.69
CA LYS A 198 -8.69 19.94 18.97
C LYS A 198 -8.78 21.48 18.90
N GLN A 199 -9.24 22.06 17.81
CA GLN A 199 -9.45 23.51 17.72
C GLN A 199 -10.87 23.89 17.30
N SER A 200 -11.87 23.45 18.03
CA SER A 200 -13.18 24.13 18.06
C SER A 200 -13.95 23.70 19.32
N GLN A 201 -13.54 24.25 20.45
CA GLN A 201 -14.43 24.50 21.60
C GLN A 201 -14.15 25.89 22.11
#